data_4c15c3d349e2b9239e950ef1f8f9dbae
#
_entry.id   4c15c3d349e2b9239e950ef1f8f9dbae
#
_cell.length_a   1.000
_cell.length_b   1.000
_cell.length_c   1.000
_cell.angle_alpha   90.00
_cell.angle_beta   90.00
_cell.angle_gamma   90.00
#
_symmetry.space_group_name_H-M   'P 1'
#
loop_
_entity.id
_entity.type
_entity.pdbx_description
1 polymer ?
#
loop_
_entity_poly.entity_id
_entity_poly.type
_entity_poly.pdbx_seq_one_letter_code
_entity_poly.pdbx_strand_id
1 'polypeptide(L)'
;MIATRTLDGRLVRLVPLAPAHAEVDARWNADAEVRHWLHRSEDGPELRTRAAVEKKIREVIADPYELRFVIETREGLPIGDVGLLGLHPHGRAELSIKIGEKSHWSGGYGTDAILCLLGFAFTELALRRVTLIADADNARGIRCYEKCGFRHEGVLRAHRLRYGKPLDMVAMAVLREEFAPPADDGGRR
;
A
#
# COMPACT_ATOMS: atom_id res chain seq x y z
N MET A 1 5.76 9.58 16.75
CA MET A 1 5.93 8.14 16.42
C MET A 1 4.53 7.55 16.26
N ILE A 2 4.09 7.34 15.01
CA ILE A 2 2.69 6.99 14.72
C ILE A 2 2.51 5.47 14.51
N ALA A 3 3.56 4.74 14.09
CA ALA A 3 3.50 3.31 13.79
C ALA A 3 4.29 2.47 14.81
N THR A 4 3.78 2.33 16.00
CA THR A 4 4.47 1.53 17.04
C THR A 4 3.77 0.21 17.35
N ARG A 5 2.63 -0.07 16.76
CA ARG A 5 1.86 -1.29 17.01
C ARG A 5 1.45 -1.98 15.71
N THR A 6 1.22 -3.26 15.81
CA THR A 6 0.58 -4.07 14.77
C THR A 6 -0.91 -3.73 14.69
N LEU A 7 -1.44 -3.68 13.47
CA LEU A 7 -2.88 -3.57 13.21
C LEU A 7 -3.37 -4.93 12.70
N ASP A 8 -4.49 -5.39 13.21
CA ASP A 8 -5.06 -6.68 12.87
C ASP A 8 -6.19 -6.55 11.85
N GLY A 9 -6.01 -7.14 10.68
CA GLY A 9 -7.05 -7.39 9.70
C GLY A 9 -7.62 -8.81 9.85
N ARG A 10 -8.53 -9.18 8.97
CA ARG A 10 -9.13 -10.52 8.98
C ARG A 10 -8.18 -11.60 8.45
N LEU A 11 -7.49 -11.31 7.35
CA LEU A 11 -6.55 -12.21 6.66
C LEU A 11 -5.09 -11.85 6.95
N VAL A 12 -4.83 -10.58 7.33
CA VAL A 12 -3.48 -10.06 7.48
C VAL A 12 -3.24 -9.43 8.85
N ARG A 13 -1.95 -9.20 9.14
CA ARG A 13 -1.49 -8.27 10.15
C ARG A 13 -0.63 -7.21 9.47
N LEU A 14 -0.78 -5.96 9.85
CA LEU A 14 0.07 -4.87 9.41
C LEU A 14 1.11 -4.61 10.50
N VAL A 15 2.31 -5.06 10.26
CA VAL A 15 3.44 -4.96 11.20
C VAL A 15 4.26 -3.73 10.86
N PRO A 16 4.68 -2.90 11.82
CA PRO A 16 5.51 -1.73 11.54
C PRO A 16 6.73 -2.08 10.69
N LEU A 17 7.00 -1.28 9.66
CA LEU A 17 8.17 -1.47 8.80
C LEU A 17 9.46 -1.39 9.63
N ALA A 18 10.37 -2.34 9.41
CA ALA A 18 11.66 -2.41 10.09
C ALA A 18 12.77 -2.81 9.12
N PRO A 19 14.05 -2.47 9.41
CA PRO A 19 15.19 -2.86 8.56
C PRO A 19 15.33 -4.37 8.31
N ALA A 20 14.81 -5.21 9.22
CA ALA A 20 14.77 -6.65 9.06
C ALA A 20 14.02 -7.12 7.81
N HIS A 21 13.07 -6.31 7.30
CA HIS A 21 12.28 -6.64 6.10
C HIS A 21 13.02 -6.35 4.78
N ALA A 22 14.24 -5.79 4.84
CA ALA A 22 14.96 -5.36 3.64
C ALA A 22 15.27 -6.50 2.66
N GLU A 23 15.52 -7.70 3.15
CA GLU A 23 15.87 -8.86 2.31
C GLU A 23 14.64 -9.33 1.49
N VAL A 24 13.50 -9.46 2.14
CA VAL A 24 12.28 -9.87 1.46
C VAL A 24 11.80 -8.79 0.49
N ASP A 25 11.90 -7.51 0.85
CA ASP A 25 11.52 -6.41 -0.04
C ASP A 25 12.45 -6.30 -1.26
N ALA A 26 13.76 -6.51 -1.09
CA ALA A 26 14.72 -6.58 -2.20
C ALA A 26 14.39 -7.71 -3.18
N ARG A 27 13.96 -8.88 -2.68
CA ARG A 27 13.52 -10.01 -3.50
C ARG A 27 12.28 -9.63 -4.33
N TRP A 28 11.27 -8.98 -3.74
CA TRP A 28 10.09 -8.51 -4.46
C TRP A 28 10.45 -7.46 -5.51
N ASN A 29 11.33 -6.53 -5.18
CA ASN A 29 11.79 -5.50 -6.11
C ASN A 29 12.65 -6.07 -7.25
N ALA A 30 13.24 -7.26 -7.10
CA ALA A 30 13.96 -7.97 -8.15
C ALA A 30 13.03 -8.71 -9.13
N ASP A 31 11.80 -9.07 -8.71
CA ASP A 31 10.83 -9.77 -9.55
C ASP A 31 10.26 -8.81 -10.63
N ALA A 32 10.42 -9.17 -11.89
CA ALA A 32 10.01 -8.32 -13.02
C ALA A 32 8.47 -8.11 -13.08
N GLU A 33 7.69 -9.13 -12.71
CA GLU A 33 6.23 -9.06 -12.74
C GLU A 33 5.69 -8.18 -11.59
N VAL A 34 6.31 -8.26 -10.41
CA VAL A 34 6.00 -7.36 -9.30
C VAL A 34 6.33 -5.91 -9.69
N ARG A 35 7.53 -5.67 -10.24
CA ARG A 35 7.96 -4.33 -10.66
C ARG A 35 7.08 -3.73 -11.74
N HIS A 36 6.54 -4.55 -12.64
CA HIS A 36 5.65 -4.05 -13.70
C HIS A 36 4.53 -3.17 -13.16
N TRP A 37 4.02 -3.49 -11.96
CA TRP A 37 2.92 -2.78 -11.32
C TRP A 37 3.35 -1.70 -10.32
N LEU A 38 4.66 -1.55 -10.09
CA LEU A 38 5.17 -0.49 -9.24
C LEU A 38 5.40 0.77 -10.06
N HIS A 39 5.06 1.93 -9.50
CA HIS A 39 5.33 3.22 -10.14
C HIS A 39 6.83 3.47 -10.34
N ARG A 40 7.67 2.67 -9.73
CA ARG A 40 9.14 2.70 -9.79
C ARG A 40 9.72 1.69 -10.79
N SER A 41 8.95 1.27 -11.78
CA SER A 41 9.43 0.28 -12.78
C SER A 41 10.68 0.74 -13.55
N GLU A 42 10.95 2.03 -13.58
CA GLU A 42 12.10 2.65 -14.26
C GLU A 42 13.21 3.07 -13.28
N ASP A 43 12.96 3.08 -11.98
CA ASP A 43 13.98 3.34 -10.97
C ASP A 43 15.04 2.22 -11.02
N GLY A 44 16.27 2.64 -11.05
CA GLY A 44 17.43 1.82 -11.35
C GLY A 44 17.62 0.57 -10.49
N PRO A 45 18.71 -0.17 -10.71
CA PRO A 45 19.02 -1.42 -9.99
C PRO A 45 19.17 -1.21 -8.47
N GLU A 46 19.17 0.01 -8.00
CA GLU A 46 19.52 0.40 -6.64
C GLU A 46 18.65 -0.23 -5.56
N LEU A 47 17.34 -0.38 -5.78
CA LEU A 47 16.44 -0.99 -4.78
C LEU A 47 16.31 -2.52 -4.89
N ARG A 48 17.21 -3.19 -5.61
CA ARG A 48 17.24 -4.65 -5.73
C ARG A 48 18.22 -5.33 -4.78
N THR A 49 19.02 -4.55 -4.09
CA THR A 49 19.96 -5.07 -3.09
C THR A 49 19.42 -4.84 -1.69
N ARG A 50 19.68 -5.80 -0.79
CA ARG A 50 19.31 -5.66 0.62
C ARG A 50 19.81 -4.33 1.23
N ALA A 51 21.07 -3.97 0.97
CA ALA A 51 21.66 -2.75 1.54
C ALA A 51 20.96 -1.48 1.08
N ALA A 52 20.61 -1.38 -0.20
CA ALA A 52 19.91 -0.22 -0.74
C ALA A 52 18.48 -0.13 -0.19
N VAL A 53 17.78 -1.26 -0.10
CA VAL A 53 16.43 -1.32 0.49
C VAL A 53 16.48 -1.00 1.97
N GLU A 54 17.45 -1.52 2.72
CA GLU A 54 17.60 -1.23 4.14
C GLU A 54 17.83 0.28 4.39
N LYS A 55 18.66 0.91 3.57
CA LYS A 55 18.86 2.37 3.61
C LYS A 55 17.53 3.09 3.38
N LYS A 56 16.79 2.70 2.34
CA LYS A 56 15.47 3.30 2.02
C LYS A 56 14.46 3.10 3.15
N ILE A 57 14.42 1.93 3.76
CA ILE A 57 13.55 1.65 4.91
C ILE A 57 13.87 2.59 6.08
N ARG A 58 15.14 2.84 6.37
CA ARG A 58 15.55 3.78 7.43
C ARG A 58 15.10 5.21 7.13
N GLU A 59 15.19 5.64 5.87
CA GLU A 59 14.68 6.95 5.43
C GLU A 59 13.17 7.06 5.63
N VAL A 60 12.42 6.03 5.22
CA VAL A 60 10.95 5.96 5.39
C VAL A 60 10.55 6.01 6.87
N ILE A 61 11.23 5.26 7.72
CA ILE A 61 10.96 5.26 9.18
C ILE A 61 11.24 6.62 9.82
N ALA A 62 12.23 7.34 9.29
CA ALA A 62 12.60 8.68 9.78
C ALA A 62 11.71 9.80 9.25
N ASP A 63 10.93 9.57 8.20
CA ASP A 63 10.04 10.57 7.61
C ASP A 63 8.75 10.71 8.44
N PRO A 64 8.49 11.88 9.06
CA PRO A 64 7.27 12.10 9.85
C PRO A 64 5.99 12.17 9.00
N TYR A 65 6.13 12.30 7.69
CA TYR A 65 5.02 12.39 6.73
C TYR A 65 4.74 11.06 6.02
N GLU A 66 5.46 10.00 6.37
CA GLU A 66 5.25 8.67 5.82
C GLU A 66 4.97 7.66 6.93
N LEU A 67 3.98 6.81 6.72
CA LEU A 67 3.63 5.70 7.59
C LEU A 67 3.59 4.43 6.77
N ARG A 68 4.37 3.42 7.13
CA ARG A 68 4.44 2.18 6.36
C ARG A 68 4.47 0.94 7.23
N PHE A 69 3.74 -0.06 6.79
CA PHE A 69 3.66 -1.39 7.40
C PHE A 69 4.05 -2.47 6.41
N VAL A 70 4.61 -3.55 6.92
CA VAL A 70 4.68 -4.82 6.20
C VAL A 70 3.35 -5.55 6.36
N ILE A 71 2.85 -6.12 5.27
CA ILE A 71 1.67 -6.98 5.26
C ILE A 71 2.16 -8.40 5.53
N GLU A 72 1.75 -8.98 6.63
CA GLU A 72 1.97 -10.40 6.95
C GLU A 72 0.66 -11.17 6.89
N THR A 73 0.72 -12.44 6.51
CA THR A 73 -0.40 -13.36 6.73
C THR A 73 -0.62 -13.58 8.23
N ARG A 74 -1.72 -14.24 8.61
CA ARG A 74 -1.97 -14.58 10.04
C ARG A 74 -0.91 -15.51 10.62
N GLU A 75 -0.22 -16.28 9.77
CA GLU A 75 0.88 -17.21 10.11
C GLU A 75 2.24 -16.48 10.22
N GLY A 76 2.28 -15.16 9.94
CA GLY A 76 3.50 -14.36 10.04
C GLY A 76 4.39 -14.37 8.79
N LEU A 77 3.86 -14.77 7.62
CA LEU A 77 4.59 -14.71 6.36
C LEU A 77 4.49 -13.28 5.79
N PRO A 78 5.61 -12.56 5.59
CA PRO A 78 5.58 -11.27 4.88
C PRO A 78 5.20 -11.46 3.41
N ILE A 79 4.17 -10.74 2.95
CA ILE A 79 3.64 -10.86 1.58
C ILE A 79 3.63 -9.55 0.80
N GLY A 80 3.91 -8.42 1.45
CA GLY A 80 3.89 -7.11 0.82
C GLY A 80 4.09 -5.98 1.80
N ASP A 81 3.84 -4.76 1.35
CA ASP A 81 3.81 -3.57 2.20
C ASP A 81 2.63 -2.66 1.83
N VAL A 82 2.18 -1.86 2.81
CA VAL A 82 1.13 -0.87 2.66
C VAL A 82 1.46 0.35 3.51
N GLY A 83 1.09 1.54 3.03
CA GLY A 83 1.38 2.75 3.79
C GLY A 83 0.59 3.97 3.34
N LEU A 84 0.79 5.04 4.09
CA LEU A 84 0.27 6.37 3.84
C LEU A 84 1.44 7.32 3.62
N LEU A 85 1.41 8.02 2.50
CA LEU A 85 2.42 8.97 2.05
C LEU A 85 1.87 10.40 2.19
N GLY A 86 2.76 11.36 2.48
CA GLY A 86 2.38 12.76 2.54
C GLY A 86 1.30 13.03 3.57
N LEU A 87 1.44 12.47 4.78
CA LEU A 87 0.56 12.76 5.92
C LEU A 87 0.49 14.27 6.14
N HIS A 88 -0.62 14.87 5.75
CA HIS A 88 -0.77 16.32 5.73
C HIS A 88 -1.58 16.81 6.94
N PRO A 89 -1.20 17.94 7.57
CA PRO A 89 -1.92 18.52 8.71
C PRO A 89 -3.42 18.76 8.46
N HIS A 90 -3.82 18.94 7.19
CA HIS A 90 -5.23 19.07 6.81
C HIS A 90 -5.97 17.74 6.70
N GLY A 91 -5.43 16.64 7.23
CA GLY A 91 -6.10 15.34 7.32
C GLY A 91 -6.23 14.61 5.99
N ARG A 92 -5.19 14.62 5.15
CA ARG A 92 -5.13 13.86 3.89
C ARG A 92 -3.82 13.09 3.79
N ALA A 93 -3.84 11.98 3.06
CA ALA A 93 -2.68 11.19 2.70
C ALA A 93 -2.91 10.44 1.39
N GLU A 94 -1.86 9.89 0.81
CA GLU A 94 -1.92 9.01 -0.35
C GLU A 94 -1.63 7.57 0.08
N LEU A 95 -2.47 6.63 -0.37
CA LEU A 95 -2.28 5.19 -0.17
C LEU A 95 -1.21 4.67 -1.12
N SER A 96 -0.28 3.89 -0.59
CA SER A 96 0.64 3.06 -1.36
C SER A 96 0.53 1.61 -0.91
N ILE A 97 0.45 0.67 -1.86
CA ILE A 97 0.39 -0.77 -1.56
C ILE A 97 1.15 -1.59 -2.59
N LYS A 98 1.80 -2.63 -2.11
CA LYS A 98 2.44 -3.67 -2.92
C LYS A 98 2.16 -5.04 -2.30
N ILE A 99 1.66 -5.99 -3.08
CA ILE A 99 1.70 -7.42 -2.74
C ILE A 99 2.86 -8.01 -3.53
N GLY A 100 3.95 -8.31 -2.83
CA GLY A 100 5.19 -8.83 -3.41
C GLY A 100 5.16 -10.34 -3.64
N GLU A 101 4.43 -11.10 -2.80
CA GLU A 101 4.25 -12.54 -2.97
C GLU A 101 3.13 -12.84 -3.96
N LYS A 102 3.49 -13.24 -5.18
CA LYS A 102 2.54 -13.46 -6.29
C LYS A 102 1.49 -14.54 -6.00
N SER A 103 1.84 -15.56 -5.22
CA SER A 103 0.91 -16.60 -4.78
C SER A 103 -0.27 -16.07 -3.96
N HIS A 104 -0.14 -14.85 -3.42
CA HIS A 104 -1.18 -14.18 -2.62
C HIS A 104 -1.97 -13.14 -3.44
N TRP A 105 -1.70 -13.02 -4.74
CA TRP A 105 -2.49 -12.15 -5.60
C TRP A 105 -3.92 -12.69 -5.78
N SER A 106 -4.89 -11.78 -5.84
CA SER A 106 -6.33 -12.08 -5.98
C SER A 106 -6.96 -12.88 -4.82
N GLY A 107 -6.21 -13.15 -3.74
CA GLY A 107 -6.70 -13.83 -2.54
C GLY A 107 -7.39 -12.94 -1.49
N GLY A 108 -7.61 -11.66 -1.79
CA GLY A 108 -8.26 -10.73 -0.85
C GLY A 108 -7.30 -10.04 0.13
N TYR A 109 -6.05 -10.45 0.21
CA TYR A 109 -5.06 -9.91 1.15
C TYR A 109 -4.83 -8.41 0.99
N GLY A 110 -4.76 -7.89 -0.26
CA GLY A 110 -4.62 -6.46 -0.53
C GLY A 110 -5.84 -5.67 -0.07
N THR A 111 -7.05 -6.20 -0.31
CA THR A 111 -8.30 -5.57 0.16
C THR A 111 -8.34 -5.50 1.68
N ASP A 112 -8.02 -6.60 2.36
CA ASP A 112 -8.01 -6.66 3.82
C ASP A 112 -6.97 -5.71 4.43
N ALA A 113 -5.77 -5.66 3.85
CA ALA A 113 -4.71 -4.73 4.27
C ALA A 113 -5.13 -3.26 4.14
N ILE A 114 -5.75 -2.89 3.01
CA ILE A 114 -6.23 -1.53 2.78
C ILE A 114 -7.34 -1.18 3.77
N LEU A 115 -8.34 -2.04 3.96
CA LEU A 115 -9.44 -1.79 4.89
C LEU A 115 -8.93 -1.63 6.32
N CYS A 116 -7.99 -2.46 6.76
CA CYS A 116 -7.34 -2.35 8.06
C CYS A 116 -6.62 -1.01 8.23
N LEU A 117 -5.83 -0.58 7.21
CA LEU A 117 -5.12 0.69 7.24
C LEU A 117 -6.08 1.90 7.19
N LEU A 118 -7.15 1.85 6.39
CA LEU A 118 -8.16 2.91 6.32
C LEU A 118 -8.91 3.07 7.64
N GLY A 119 -9.25 1.97 8.30
CA GLY A 119 -9.82 1.99 9.65
C GLY A 119 -8.94 2.80 10.59
N PHE A 120 -7.66 2.46 10.68
CA PHE A 120 -6.68 3.19 11.49
C PHE A 120 -6.54 4.66 11.07
N ALA A 121 -6.46 4.93 9.75
CA ALA A 121 -6.31 6.27 9.20
C ALA A 121 -7.47 7.21 9.57
N PHE A 122 -8.69 6.71 9.52
CA PHE A 122 -9.87 7.53 9.78
C PHE A 122 -10.24 7.65 11.26
N THR A 123 -9.96 6.62 12.07
CA THR A 123 -10.30 6.63 13.50
C THR A 123 -9.20 7.23 14.36
N GLU A 124 -7.94 6.86 14.14
CA GLU A 124 -6.83 7.25 15.02
C GLU A 124 -5.98 8.40 14.48
N LEU A 125 -5.72 8.44 13.16
CA LEU A 125 -5.02 9.57 12.56
C LEU A 125 -5.97 10.73 12.21
N ALA A 126 -7.28 10.55 12.39
CA ALA A 126 -8.31 11.53 12.08
C ALA A 126 -8.21 12.10 10.65
N LEU A 127 -7.71 11.31 9.70
CA LEU A 127 -7.69 11.72 8.30
C LEU A 127 -9.13 11.91 7.80
N ARG A 128 -9.33 12.84 6.88
CA ARG A 128 -10.61 13.11 6.24
C ARG A 128 -10.70 12.47 4.86
N ARG A 129 -9.54 12.22 4.24
CA ARG A 129 -9.43 11.77 2.85
C ARG A 129 -8.16 10.96 2.64
N VAL A 130 -8.29 9.83 1.97
CA VAL A 130 -7.16 9.06 1.44
C VAL A 130 -7.31 8.96 -0.07
N THR A 131 -6.23 9.30 -0.79
CA THR A 131 -6.17 9.26 -2.25
C THR A 131 -5.26 8.14 -2.71
N LEU A 132 -5.32 7.79 -3.98
CA LEU A 132 -4.32 7.01 -4.68
C LEU A 132 -4.31 7.36 -6.17
N ILE A 133 -3.22 7.04 -6.83
CA ILE A 133 -3.16 6.94 -8.29
C ILE A 133 -2.76 5.51 -8.67
N ALA A 134 -3.31 5.00 -9.75
CA ALA A 134 -3.03 3.67 -10.25
C ALA A 134 -2.93 3.67 -11.78
N ASP A 135 -2.13 2.76 -12.33
CA ASP A 135 -2.07 2.56 -13.77
C ASP A 135 -3.46 2.21 -14.31
N ALA A 136 -3.91 2.88 -15.36
CA ALA A 136 -5.25 2.72 -15.90
C ALA A 136 -5.54 1.29 -16.43
N ASP A 137 -4.48 0.56 -16.78
CA ASP A 137 -4.56 -0.84 -17.21
C ASP A 137 -4.46 -1.86 -16.05
N ASN A 138 -4.26 -1.40 -14.81
CA ASN A 138 -4.22 -2.27 -13.63
C ASN A 138 -5.63 -2.62 -13.11
N ALA A 139 -6.40 -3.32 -13.94
CA ALA A 139 -7.79 -3.68 -13.61
C ALA A 139 -7.92 -4.46 -12.29
N ARG A 140 -6.89 -5.24 -11.91
CA ARG A 140 -6.87 -5.98 -10.63
C ARG A 140 -6.75 -5.02 -9.44
N GLY A 141 -5.81 -4.07 -9.52
CA GLY A 141 -5.62 -3.04 -8.49
C GLY A 141 -6.85 -2.17 -8.35
N ILE A 142 -7.39 -1.67 -9.47
CA ILE A 142 -8.59 -0.81 -9.49
C ILE A 142 -9.76 -1.50 -8.79
N ARG A 143 -10.07 -2.75 -9.15
CA ARG A 143 -11.13 -3.52 -8.47
C ARG A 143 -10.87 -3.73 -6.98
N CYS A 144 -9.61 -3.84 -6.57
CA CYS A 144 -9.25 -3.91 -5.15
C CYS A 144 -9.60 -2.59 -4.44
N TYR A 145 -9.24 -1.46 -5.02
CA TYR A 145 -9.52 -0.13 -4.46
C TYR A 145 -11.02 0.16 -4.40
N GLU A 146 -11.78 -0.16 -5.45
CA GLU A 146 -13.24 -0.03 -5.47
C GLU A 146 -13.90 -0.81 -4.32
N LYS A 147 -13.46 -2.05 -4.06
CA LYS A 147 -13.94 -2.86 -2.93
C LYS A 147 -13.62 -2.24 -1.57
N CYS A 148 -12.60 -1.39 -1.49
CA CYS A 148 -12.24 -0.66 -0.28
C CYS A 148 -12.95 0.69 -0.15
N GLY A 149 -13.88 1.02 -1.08
CA GLY A 149 -14.66 2.26 -1.06
C GLY A 149 -14.04 3.42 -1.82
N PHE A 150 -12.91 3.22 -2.50
CA PHE A 150 -12.35 4.28 -3.35
C PHE A 150 -13.24 4.52 -4.56
N ARG A 151 -13.46 5.79 -4.89
CA ARG A 151 -14.20 6.25 -6.06
C ARG A 151 -13.27 6.91 -7.05
N HIS A 152 -13.56 6.77 -8.34
CA HIS A 152 -12.85 7.45 -9.41
C HIS A 152 -13.08 8.95 -9.34
N GLU A 153 -12.01 9.73 -9.50
CA GLU A 153 -12.06 11.20 -9.57
C GLU A 153 -11.62 11.75 -10.93
N GLY A 154 -10.86 10.95 -11.68
CA GLY A 154 -10.41 11.37 -13.00
C GLY A 154 -9.35 10.47 -13.60
N VAL A 155 -8.97 10.80 -14.83
CA VAL A 155 -7.87 10.17 -15.56
C VAL A 155 -6.78 11.21 -15.82
N LEU A 156 -5.59 10.89 -15.40
CA LEU A 156 -4.37 11.65 -15.67
C LEU A 156 -3.74 11.10 -16.95
N ARG A 157 -3.97 11.77 -18.07
CA ARG A 157 -3.50 11.31 -19.39
C ARG A 157 -2.00 11.43 -19.51
N ALA A 158 -1.32 10.38 -20.04
CA ALA A 158 0.13 10.32 -20.24
C ALA A 158 0.93 10.74 -19.00
N HIS A 159 0.43 10.40 -17.81
CA HIS A 159 0.95 10.90 -16.54
C HIS A 159 2.35 10.37 -16.21
N ARG A 160 2.63 9.13 -16.62
CA ARG A 160 3.96 8.54 -16.46
C ARG A 160 4.42 7.81 -17.71
N LEU A 161 5.68 7.44 -17.74
CA LEU A 161 6.22 6.51 -18.73
C LEU A 161 6.31 5.12 -18.11
N ARG A 162 5.97 4.09 -18.87
CA ARG A 162 6.29 2.70 -18.58
C ARG A 162 7.05 2.12 -19.76
N TYR A 163 8.32 1.76 -19.55
CA TYR A 163 9.21 1.30 -20.61
C TYR A 163 9.27 2.29 -21.81
N GLY A 164 9.37 3.59 -21.49
CA GLY A 164 9.42 4.66 -22.49
C GLY A 164 8.10 4.98 -23.19
N LYS A 165 6.98 4.33 -22.82
CA LYS A 165 5.66 4.59 -23.41
C LYS A 165 4.78 5.38 -22.43
N PRO A 166 4.09 6.44 -22.90
CA PRO A 166 3.12 7.16 -22.08
C PRO A 166 2.02 6.23 -21.55
N LEU A 167 1.69 6.37 -20.28
CA LEU A 167 0.67 5.60 -19.60
C LEU A 167 -0.28 6.54 -18.87
N ASP A 168 -1.57 6.31 -19.05
CA ASP A 168 -2.62 6.99 -18.31
C ASP A 168 -2.73 6.40 -16.90
N MET A 169 -3.08 7.26 -15.95
CA MET A 169 -3.34 6.84 -14.59
C MET A 169 -4.74 7.25 -14.16
N VAL A 170 -5.38 6.46 -13.33
CA VAL A 170 -6.64 6.80 -12.66
C VAL A 170 -6.34 7.38 -11.30
N ALA A 171 -6.96 8.51 -10.98
CA ALA A 171 -6.98 9.09 -9.65
C ALA A 171 -8.24 8.61 -8.92
N MET A 172 -8.07 8.11 -7.70
CA MET A 172 -9.18 7.65 -6.87
C MET A 172 -9.03 8.18 -5.44
N ALA A 173 -10.16 8.27 -4.74
CA ALA A 173 -10.18 8.67 -3.34
C ALA A 173 -11.29 7.98 -2.56
N VAL A 174 -11.11 7.92 -1.23
CA VAL A 174 -12.14 7.60 -0.26
C VAL A 174 -12.18 8.67 0.82
N LEU A 175 -13.37 9.12 1.18
CA LEU A 175 -13.60 10.08 2.26
C LEU A 175 -13.98 9.33 3.54
N ARG A 176 -13.64 9.91 4.69
CA ARG A 176 -13.98 9.31 5.98
C ARG A 176 -15.48 9.04 6.14
N GLU A 177 -16.32 9.99 5.72
CA GLU A 177 -17.78 9.85 5.78
C GLU A 177 -18.35 8.78 4.83
N GLU A 178 -17.57 8.35 3.83
CA GLU A 178 -17.95 7.31 2.87
C GLU A 178 -17.42 5.93 3.26
N PHE A 179 -16.46 5.89 4.17
CA PHE A 179 -15.80 4.65 4.60
C PHE A 179 -16.72 3.85 5.53
N ALA A 180 -17.11 2.67 5.09
CA ALA A 180 -17.76 1.68 5.93
C ALA A 180 -16.71 0.63 6.35
N PRO A 181 -16.30 0.56 7.63
CA PRO A 181 -15.43 -0.50 8.07
C PRO A 181 -16.09 -1.86 7.80
N PRO A 182 -15.31 -2.93 7.52
CA PRO A 182 -15.87 -4.28 7.43
C PRO A 182 -16.71 -4.56 8.69
N ALA A 183 -17.88 -5.18 8.50
CA ALA A 183 -18.65 -5.64 9.64
C ALA A 183 -17.74 -6.51 10.53
N ASP A 184 -17.71 -6.20 11.81
CA ASP A 184 -17.04 -7.04 12.79
C ASP A 184 -17.85 -8.35 12.88
N ASP A 185 -17.45 -9.35 12.09
CA ASP A 185 -17.98 -10.70 12.22
C ASP A 185 -17.45 -11.26 13.54
N GLY A 186 -17.97 -10.70 14.64
CA GLY A 186 -17.61 -11.04 16.00
C GLY A 186 -17.37 -12.52 16.12
N GLY A 187 -16.11 -12.89 16.34
CA GLY A 187 -15.53 -14.22 16.29
C GLY A 187 -16.50 -15.35 16.58
N ARG A 188 -17.05 -15.94 15.53
CA ARG A 188 -17.60 -17.29 15.63
C ARG A 188 -16.41 -18.25 15.57
N ARG A 189 -16.09 -18.70 16.76
CA ARG A 189 -15.18 -19.84 17.04
C ARG A 189 -15.67 -21.10 16.35
#